data_bf201a3cded47259afbee62cfe357cc5
#
_entry.id   bf201a3cded47259afbee62cfe357cc5
#
_cell.length_a   1.000
_cell.length_b   1.000
_cell.length_c   1.000
_cell.angle_alpha   90.00
_cell.angle_beta   90.00
_cell.angle_gamma   90.00
#
_symmetry.space_group_name_H-M   'P 1'
#
loop_
_entity.id
_entity.type
_entity.pdbx_description
1 polymer ?
#
loop_
_entity_poly.entity_id
_entity_poly.type
_entity_poly.pdbx_seq_one_letter_code
_entity_poly.pdbx_strand_id
1 'polypeptide(L)'
;MTPYSPYKGKTGIKRIFNATGYSLAGFKAAFSHEAAFRQVILLNFILIPISFFVHVSALEQALMVAVCLLAIIVELFNSAIEAVVDRI
;
A
#
# COMPACT_ATOMS: atom_id res chain seq x y z
N MET A 1 9.52 24.98 27.18
CA MET A 1 8.85 23.68 27.00
C MET A 1 9.85 22.57 27.25
N THR A 2 9.47 21.62 28.03
CA THR A 2 10.33 20.47 28.27
C THR A 2 10.46 19.68 26.96
N PRO A 3 11.65 19.16 26.64
CA PRO A 3 11.79 18.28 25.48
C PRO A 3 10.94 17.02 25.60
N TYR A 4 10.52 16.72 26.80
CA TYR A 4 9.61 15.61 27.05
C TYR A 4 8.26 16.12 27.49
N SER A 5 7.28 15.92 26.64
CA SER A 5 5.90 16.04 27.04
C SER A 5 5.40 14.65 27.41
N PRO A 6 4.67 14.47 28.52
CA PRO A 6 4.06 13.20 28.81
C PRO A 6 3.04 12.80 27.74
N TYR A 7 2.67 13.73 26.89
CA TYR A 7 1.73 13.50 25.79
C TYR A 7 2.43 13.15 24.47
N LYS A 8 3.73 13.19 24.42
CA LYS A 8 4.47 12.94 23.20
C LYS A 8 4.17 11.55 22.62
N GLY A 9 4.14 10.53 23.49
CA GLY A 9 3.81 9.17 23.08
C GLY A 9 2.36 9.06 22.56
N LYS A 10 1.44 9.71 23.24
CA LYS A 10 0.04 9.75 22.81
C LYS A 10 -0.11 10.49 21.48
N THR A 11 0.58 11.59 21.31
CA THR A 11 0.59 12.34 20.05
C THR A 11 1.18 11.50 18.92
N GLY A 12 2.26 10.77 19.19
CA GLY A 12 2.87 9.87 18.21
C GLY A 12 1.95 8.72 17.81
N ILE A 13 1.29 8.10 18.80
CA ILE A 13 0.33 7.02 18.55
C ILE A 13 -0.86 7.55 17.76
N LYS A 14 -1.37 8.71 18.14
CA LYS A 14 -2.49 9.33 17.43
C LYS A 14 -2.13 9.61 15.97
N ARG A 15 -0.91 10.08 15.73
CA ARG A 15 -0.43 10.33 14.37
C ARG A 15 -0.38 9.04 13.56
N ILE A 16 0.05 7.94 14.17
CA ILE A 16 0.09 6.64 13.51
C ILE A 16 -1.32 6.17 13.15
N PHE A 17 -2.27 6.29 14.07
CA PHE A 17 -3.67 5.93 13.79
C PHE A 17 -4.25 6.80 12.69
N ASN A 18 -3.98 8.11 12.73
CA ASN A 18 -4.47 9.02 11.70
C ASN A 18 -3.85 8.69 10.33
N ALA A 19 -2.55 8.42 10.30
CA ALA A 19 -1.86 8.05 9.08
C ALA A 19 -2.40 6.74 8.50
N THR A 20 -2.67 5.76 9.36
CA THR A 20 -3.26 4.50 8.95
C THR A 20 -4.65 4.73 8.34
N GLY A 21 -5.46 5.58 8.99
CA GLY A 21 -6.78 5.93 8.47
C GLY A 21 -6.71 6.60 7.11
N TYR A 22 -5.80 7.54 6.93
CA TYR A 22 -5.59 8.21 5.65
C TYR A 22 -5.10 7.25 4.58
N SER A 23 -4.19 6.34 4.94
CA SER A 23 -3.69 5.33 4.00
C SER A 23 -4.80 4.40 3.53
N LEU A 24 -5.65 3.94 4.46
CA LEU A 24 -6.79 3.10 4.13
C LEU A 24 -7.80 3.83 3.27
N ALA A 25 -8.05 5.11 3.57
CA ALA A 25 -8.95 5.93 2.76
C ALA A 25 -8.42 6.12 1.35
N GLY A 26 -7.10 6.37 1.21
CA GLY A 26 -6.45 6.49 -0.09
C GLY A 26 -6.50 5.19 -0.88
N PHE A 27 -6.25 4.07 -0.22
CA PHE A 27 -6.35 2.75 -0.83
C PHE A 27 -7.78 2.48 -1.32
N LYS A 28 -8.76 2.78 -0.49
CA LYS A 28 -10.17 2.59 -0.84
C LYS A 28 -10.55 3.47 -2.02
N ALA A 29 -10.10 4.71 -2.04
CA ALA A 29 -10.37 5.62 -3.15
C ALA A 29 -9.75 5.10 -4.45
N ALA A 30 -8.49 4.66 -4.41
CA ALA A 30 -7.82 4.11 -5.58
C ALA A 30 -8.54 2.86 -6.08
N PHE A 31 -8.91 1.97 -5.18
CA PHE A 31 -9.64 0.75 -5.53
C PHE A 31 -10.99 1.07 -6.17
N SER A 32 -11.68 2.09 -5.67
CA SER A 32 -13.01 2.46 -6.16
C SER A 32 -12.97 3.18 -7.51
N HIS A 33 -11.94 4.02 -7.72
CA HIS A 33 -11.93 4.94 -8.87
C HIS A 33 -10.93 4.56 -9.96
N GLU A 34 -9.96 3.69 -9.66
CA GLU A 34 -8.91 3.33 -10.61
C GLU A 34 -9.08 1.89 -11.05
N ALA A 35 -9.52 1.69 -12.29
CA ALA A 35 -9.71 0.35 -12.85
C ALA A 35 -8.39 -0.44 -12.91
N ALA A 36 -7.30 0.22 -13.29
CA ALA A 36 -5.99 -0.41 -13.38
C ALA A 36 -5.53 -0.91 -12.01
N PHE A 37 -5.74 -0.11 -10.96
CA PHE A 37 -5.40 -0.49 -9.60
C PHE A 37 -6.20 -1.72 -9.16
N ARG A 38 -7.50 -1.74 -9.43
CA ARG A 38 -8.34 -2.92 -9.12
C ARG A 38 -7.84 -4.17 -9.81
N GLN A 39 -7.48 -4.05 -11.09
CA GLN A 39 -6.97 -5.19 -11.85
C GLN A 39 -5.67 -5.73 -11.26
N VAL A 40 -4.76 -4.86 -10.86
CA VAL A 40 -3.50 -5.26 -10.24
C VAL A 40 -3.77 -5.96 -8.90
N ILE A 41 -4.65 -5.41 -8.08
CA ILE A 41 -5.01 -6.01 -6.79
C ILE A 41 -5.62 -7.40 -6.99
N LEU A 42 -6.60 -7.52 -7.89
CA LEU A 42 -7.26 -8.80 -8.16
C LEU A 42 -6.28 -9.82 -8.72
N LEU A 43 -5.41 -9.40 -9.62
CA LEU A 43 -4.39 -10.27 -10.18
C LEU A 43 -3.45 -10.78 -9.09
N ASN A 44 -3.05 -9.91 -8.16
CA ASN A 44 -2.19 -10.29 -7.05
C ASN A 44 -2.86 -11.25 -6.08
N PHE A 45 -4.16 -11.13 -5.87
CA PHE A 45 -4.93 -12.11 -5.07
C PHE A 45 -4.88 -13.51 -5.67
N ILE A 46 -4.64 -13.61 -6.97
CA ILE A 46 -4.51 -14.89 -7.67
C ILE A 46 -3.04 -15.32 -7.68
N LEU A 47 -2.14 -14.42 -8.07
CA LEU A 47 -0.73 -14.76 -8.30
C LEU A 47 0.04 -15.06 -7.02
N ILE A 48 -0.21 -14.30 -5.95
CA ILE A 48 0.51 -14.50 -4.70
C ILE A 48 0.23 -15.89 -4.11
N PRO A 49 -1.03 -16.32 -3.95
CA PRO A 49 -1.29 -17.70 -3.52
C PRO A 49 -0.69 -18.75 -4.44
N ILE A 50 -0.77 -18.55 -5.75
CA ILE A 50 -0.19 -19.50 -6.71
C ILE A 50 1.33 -19.62 -6.52
N SER A 51 2.01 -18.52 -6.19
CA SER A 51 3.44 -18.55 -5.98
C SER A 51 3.88 -19.48 -4.85
N PHE A 52 2.98 -19.77 -3.90
CA PHE A 52 3.27 -20.68 -2.81
C PHE A 52 3.16 -22.16 -3.22
N PHE A 53 2.54 -22.44 -4.34
CA PHE A 53 2.31 -23.79 -4.82
C PHE A 53 3.25 -24.22 -5.95
N VAL A 54 4.04 -23.29 -6.49
CA VAL A 54 5.01 -23.63 -7.53
C VAL A 54 6.31 -24.12 -6.89
N HIS A 55 7.00 -25.01 -7.59
CA HIS A 55 8.26 -25.58 -7.13
C HIS A 55 9.41 -24.64 -7.43
N VAL A 56 9.62 -23.67 -6.55
CA VAL A 56 10.70 -22.69 -6.66
C VAL A 56 11.38 -22.56 -5.30
N SER A 57 12.59 -22.01 -5.30
CA SER A 57 13.31 -21.77 -4.05
C SER A 57 12.62 -20.68 -3.23
N ALA A 58 12.95 -20.61 -1.94
CA ALA A 58 12.43 -19.56 -1.07
C ALA A 58 12.80 -18.17 -1.56
N LEU A 59 14.00 -18.01 -2.10
CA LEU A 59 14.44 -16.74 -2.67
C LEU A 59 13.60 -16.36 -3.89
N GLU A 60 13.38 -17.31 -4.79
CA GLU A 60 12.56 -17.07 -5.97
C GLU A 60 11.13 -16.71 -5.60
N GLN A 61 10.58 -17.40 -4.62
CA GLN A 61 9.24 -17.08 -4.10
C GLN A 61 9.18 -15.68 -3.52
N ALA A 62 10.19 -15.30 -2.73
CA ALA A 62 10.25 -13.96 -2.15
C ALA A 62 10.32 -12.89 -3.26
N LEU A 63 11.08 -13.15 -4.32
CA LEU A 63 11.17 -12.23 -5.46
C LEU A 63 9.84 -12.11 -6.20
N MET A 64 9.12 -13.23 -6.38
CA MET A 64 7.81 -13.21 -7.01
C MET A 64 6.82 -12.35 -6.23
N VAL A 65 6.77 -12.54 -4.90
CA VAL A 65 5.89 -11.74 -4.03
C VAL A 65 6.33 -10.28 -4.04
N ALA A 66 7.63 -10.01 -3.99
CA ALA A 66 8.16 -8.65 -4.01
C ALA A 66 7.77 -7.91 -5.30
N VAL A 67 7.84 -8.56 -6.44
CA VAL A 67 7.44 -7.97 -7.72
C VAL A 67 5.94 -7.67 -7.72
N CYS A 68 5.12 -8.57 -7.18
CA CYS A 68 3.68 -8.34 -7.07
C CYS A 68 3.36 -7.15 -6.19
N LEU A 69 4.04 -7.02 -5.04
CA LEU A 69 3.85 -5.88 -4.15
C LEU A 69 4.36 -4.59 -4.79
N LEU A 70 5.46 -4.66 -5.53
CA LEU A 70 5.99 -3.50 -6.24
C LEU A 70 4.99 -2.98 -7.28
N ALA A 71 4.31 -3.88 -7.97
CA ALA A 71 3.28 -3.49 -8.93
C ALA A 71 2.15 -2.69 -8.25
N ILE A 72 1.73 -3.12 -7.06
CA ILE A 72 0.72 -2.39 -6.28
C ILE A 72 1.25 -1.01 -5.90
N ILE A 73 2.49 -0.94 -5.43
CA ILE A 73 3.12 0.33 -5.03
C ILE A 73 3.19 1.30 -6.21
N VAL A 74 3.60 0.81 -7.38
CA VAL A 74 3.70 1.64 -8.59
C VAL A 74 2.32 2.19 -8.97
N GLU A 75 1.28 1.36 -8.91
CA GLU A 75 -0.08 1.81 -9.22
C GLU A 75 -0.60 2.82 -8.20
N LEU A 76 -0.24 2.66 -6.92
CA LEU A 76 -0.59 3.64 -5.90
C LEU A 76 0.08 4.99 -6.15
N PHE A 77 1.35 4.98 -6.54
CA PHE A 77 2.05 6.21 -6.91
C PHE A 77 1.39 6.87 -8.11
N ASN A 78 1.01 6.08 -9.11
CA ASN A 78 0.34 6.60 -10.29
C ASN A 78 -0.98 7.28 -9.92
N SER A 79 -1.78 6.62 -9.08
CA SER A 79 -3.05 7.19 -8.59
C SER A 79 -2.84 8.45 -7.79
N ALA A 80 -1.81 8.48 -6.95
CA ALA A 80 -1.49 9.65 -6.13
C ALA A 80 -1.07 10.84 -7.02
N ILE A 81 -0.25 10.58 -8.03
CA ILE A 81 0.19 11.62 -8.96
C ILE A 81 -1.01 12.17 -9.74
N GLU A 82 -1.87 11.30 -10.23
CA GLU A 82 -3.07 11.73 -10.95
C GLU A 82 -3.98 12.60 -10.07
N ALA A 83 -4.15 12.22 -8.80
CA ALA A 83 -4.95 12.98 -7.87
C ALA A 83 -4.38 14.38 -7.63
N VAL A 84 -3.06 14.50 -7.57
CA VAL A 84 -2.40 15.80 -7.41
C VAL A 84 -2.56 16.64 -8.67
N VAL A 85 -2.35 16.04 -9.84
CA VAL A 85 -2.48 16.75 -11.13
C VAL A 85 -3.90 17.25 -11.31
N ASP A 86 -4.90 16.45 -10.97
CA ASP A 86 -6.31 16.84 -11.12
C ASP A 86 -6.70 18.01 -10.24
N ARG A 87 -5.95 18.28 -9.17
CA ARG A 87 -6.23 19.41 -8.27
C ARG A 87 -5.56 20.70 -8.71
N ILE A 88 -4.61 20.65 -9.61
CA ILE A 88 -3.92 21.82 -10.13
C ILE A 88 -4.71 22.41 -11.31
#